data_cc3e43c6b4fc94143383872e36cbb5e7
#
_entry.id   cc3e43c6b4fc94143383872e36cbb5e7
#
_cell.length_a   1.000
_cell.length_b   1.000
_cell.length_c   1.000
_cell.angle_alpha   90.00
_cell.angle_beta   90.00
_cell.angle_gamma   90.00
#
_symmetry.space_group_name_H-M   'P 1'
#
loop_
_entity.id
_entity.type
_entity.pdbx_description
1 polymer ?
#
loop_
_entity_poly.entity_id
_entity_poly.type
_entity_poly.pdbx_seq_one_letter_code
_entity_poly.pdbx_strand_id
1 'polypeptide(L)'
;LVRKIKKKNLIIAPNLERAAENEFILLFPDKAKTYIEKYDLAMDALEKEEFSKSESILNSVVKTLKCHFESYNSLIDIALGQGNQLKVSNIFKQGEKDVQLILENLKSEDMICWKYGSNRDFLTFVYNLGVRNLNAGNPTKAREIFKLLLKLNPSDEQDVSEILVDTLFELKDYDSIIEVAENYDKDRNPSMIFNEILSLYIIGKLDKATALISNLNSENMRVYLQLEKENSFFQDEAHKYVPFNSLQNKFLYYWENFGEYWSSAEGALEFLKSNVPTDIFEIPEKDGDSDNCHLEDLKTCSIEAFEENLKEKNLKESTIKEHLDNIAIFEETLSSKEKIKEKLVFIFREGISKSRLNKLVTTLNQYFRFSIEDKDLLKEIIFEFRNLKDNLLSSM
;
A
#
# COMPACT_ATOMS: atom_id res chain seq x y z
N LEU A 1 -10.14 57.91 13.61
CA LEU A 1 -10.81 56.57 13.62
C LEU A 1 -10.45 55.84 12.34
N VAL A 2 -9.32 55.08 12.33
CA VAL A 2 -8.94 54.20 11.22
C VAL A 2 -9.82 52.96 11.34
N ARG A 3 -10.85 52.83 10.50
CA ARG A 3 -11.61 51.59 10.34
C ARG A 3 -10.62 50.50 9.86
N LYS A 4 -10.25 49.56 10.73
CA LYS A 4 -9.62 48.29 10.32
C LYS A 4 -10.57 47.62 9.33
N ILE A 5 -10.28 47.73 8.04
CA ILE A 5 -10.89 46.90 6.99
C ILE A 5 -10.47 45.48 7.34
N LYS A 6 -11.41 44.65 7.81
CA LYS A 6 -11.20 43.20 7.91
C LYS A 6 -10.81 42.73 6.50
N LYS A 7 -9.54 42.39 6.27
CA LYS A 7 -9.13 41.67 5.06
C LYS A 7 -10.04 40.45 4.98
N LYS A 8 -10.93 40.40 3.98
CA LYS A 8 -11.62 39.17 3.63
C LYS A 8 -10.52 38.13 3.40
N ASN A 9 -10.50 37.04 4.16
CA ASN A 9 -9.55 35.96 3.93
C ASN A 9 -9.75 35.50 2.48
N LEU A 10 -8.69 35.56 1.70
CA LEU A 10 -8.68 35.04 0.35
C LEU A 10 -8.87 33.52 0.43
N ILE A 11 -9.90 33.02 -0.21
CA ILE A 11 -10.17 31.57 -0.33
C ILE A 11 -10.04 31.23 -1.80
N ILE A 12 -9.24 30.20 -2.10
CA ILE A 12 -8.98 29.68 -3.44
C ILE A 12 -9.29 28.18 -3.38
N ALA A 13 -10.08 27.70 -4.31
CA ALA A 13 -10.37 26.27 -4.50
C ALA A 13 -9.89 25.83 -5.89
N PRO A 14 -9.63 24.54 -6.12
CA PRO A 14 -9.33 24.03 -7.44
C PRO A 14 -10.56 24.12 -8.35
N ASN A 15 -10.32 24.15 -9.64
CA ASN A 15 -11.31 23.94 -10.66
C ASN A 15 -11.44 22.44 -10.94
N LEU A 16 -12.66 22.00 -11.26
CA LEU A 16 -12.89 20.70 -11.89
C LEU A 16 -12.78 20.89 -13.39
N GLU A 17 -11.67 20.47 -13.98
CA GLU A 17 -11.46 20.55 -15.43
C GLU A 17 -11.72 19.19 -16.07
N ARG A 18 -12.46 19.19 -17.17
CA ARG A 18 -12.79 17.96 -17.89
C ARG A 18 -11.56 17.46 -18.64
N ALA A 19 -11.10 16.26 -18.33
CA ALA A 19 -9.96 15.60 -18.98
C ALA A 19 -10.40 14.62 -20.09
N ALA A 20 -11.54 13.92 -19.87
CA ALA A 20 -12.16 13.02 -20.83
C ALA A 20 -13.68 12.99 -20.60
N GLU A 21 -14.39 12.08 -21.28
CA GLU A 21 -15.82 11.89 -21.05
C GLU A 21 -16.05 11.42 -19.62
N ASN A 22 -16.79 12.23 -18.85
CA ASN A 22 -17.08 12.03 -17.42
C ASN A 22 -15.84 11.94 -16.50
N GLU A 23 -14.62 12.23 -16.98
CA GLU A 23 -13.41 12.25 -16.20
C GLU A 23 -12.96 13.68 -15.91
N PHE A 24 -12.69 13.97 -14.65
CA PHE A 24 -12.31 15.30 -14.17
C PHE A 24 -10.96 15.26 -13.45
N ILE A 25 -10.26 16.38 -13.54
CA ILE A 25 -9.01 16.65 -12.82
C ILE A 25 -9.18 17.88 -11.93
N LEU A 26 -8.51 17.86 -10.80
CA LEU A 26 -8.48 18.95 -9.83
C LEU A 26 -7.26 19.82 -10.11
N LEU A 27 -7.49 21.05 -10.60
CA LEU A 27 -6.41 21.97 -10.93
C LEU A 27 -6.60 23.33 -10.22
N PHE A 28 -5.56 23.75 -9.52
CA PHE A 28 -5.57 25.07 -8.91
C PHE A 28 -5.34 26.17 -9.96
N PRO A 29 -6.07 27.27 -9.88
CA PRO A 29 -5.86 28.42 -10.78
C PRO A 29 -4.51 29.11 -10.48
N ASP A 30 -3.96 29.86 -11.46
CA ASP A 30 -2.66 30.53 -11.36
C ASP A 30 -2.49 31.40 -10.09
N LYS A 31 -3.58 32.00 -9.59
CA LYS A 31 -3.57 32.76 -8.34
C LYS A 31 -3.21 31.95 -7.10
N ALA A 32 -3.24 30.62 -7.18
CA ALA A 32 -2.84 29.70 -6.11
C ALA A 32 -1.31 29.51 -6.04
N LYS A 33 -0.55 29.83 -7.10
CA LYS A 33 0.87 29.54 -7.26
C LYS A 33 1.71 29.88 -6.03
N THR A 34 1.58 31.09 -5.50
CA THR A 34 2.32 31.53 -4.31
C THR A 34 2.03 30.69 -3.05
N TYR A 35 0.87 30.06 -2.98
CA TYR A 35 0.52 29.16 -1.86
C TYR A 35 0.99 27.75 -2.09
N ILE A 36 1.05 27.29 -3.35
CA ILE A 36 1.68 26.03 -3.74
C ILE A 36 3.18 26.10 -3.45
N GLU A 37 3.86 27.21 -3.81
CA GLU A 37 5.26 27.45 -3.43
C GLU A 37 5.49 27.42 -1.89
N LYS A 38 4.49 27.81 -1.08
CA LYS A 38 4.56 27.66 0.37
C LYS A 38 4.46 26.19 0.80
N TYR A 39 3.70 25.37 0.09
CA TYR A 39 3.68 23.93 0.35
C TYR A 39 5.07 23.35 0.13
N ASP A 40 5.75 23.70 -0.96
CA ASP A 40 7.12 23.25 -1.22
C ASP A 40 8.06 23.66 -0.07
N LEU A 41 7.97 24.88 0.43
CA LEU A 41 8.74 25.33 1.60
C LEU A 41 8.41 24.55 2.88
N ALA A 42 7.18 24.06 3.03
CA ALA A 42 6.81 23.22 4.15
C ALA A 42 7.43 21.83 4.02
N MET A 43 7.50 21.28 2.79
CA MET A 43 8.18 20.01 2.52
C MET A 43 9.69 20.13 2.75
N ASP A 44 10.33 21.20 2.33
CA ASP A 44 11.73 21.49 2.64
C ASP A 44 12.01 21.54 4.15
N ALA A 45 11.06 22.10 4.93
CA ALA A 45 11.17 22.12 6.38
C ALA A 45 10.97 20.72 6.99
N LEU A 46 10.08 19.91 6.39
CA LEU A 46 9.82 18.53 6.83
C LEU A 46 11.05 17.63 6.61
N GLU A 47 11.72 17.76 5.45
CA GLU A 47 12.97 17.05 5.14
C GLU A 47 14.11 17.39 6.14
N LYS A 48 14.08 18.60 6.69
CA LYS A 48 15.00 19.06 7.72
C LYS A 48 14.55 18.73 9.16
N GLU A 49 13.49 17.93 9.32
CA GLU A 49 12.90 17.59 10.61
C GLU A 49 12.39 18.82 11.41
N GLU A 50 12.17 19.97 10.74
CA GLU A 50 11.60 21.18 11.33
C GLU A 50 10.06 21.09 11.43
N PHE A 51 9.54 20.03 12.08
CA PHE A 51 8.12 19.68 12.09
C PHE A 51 7.18 20.83 12.48
N SER A 52 7.51 21.61 13.51
CA SER A 52 6.68 22.73 13.96
C SER A 52 6.59 23.84 12.92
N LYS A 53 7.67 24.09 12.16
CA LYS A 53 7.72 25.08 11.09
C LYS A 53 6.92 24.60 9.89
N SER A 54 7.13 23.36 9.45
CA SER A 54 6.38 22.73 8.37
C SER A 54 4.87 22.80 8.67
N GLU A 55 4.46 22.35 9.84
CA GLU A 55 3.09 22.39 10.29
C GLU A 55 2.47 23.80 10.26
N SER A 56 3.21 24.79 10.74
CA SER A 56 2.74 26.20 10.72
C SER A 56 2.48 26.69 9.30
N ILE A 57 3.37 26.33 8.36
CA ILE A 57 3.24 26.69 6.95
C ILE A 57 2.04 25.96 6.33
N LEU A 58 1.93 24.63 6.50
CA LEU A 58 0.81 23.82 5.99
C LEU A 58 -0.55 24.32 6.48
N ASN A 59 -0.64 24.65 7.78
CA ASN A 59 -1.85 25.27 8.34
C ASN A 59 -2.19 26.62 7.69
N SER A 60 -1.20 27.39 7.24
CA SER A 60 -1.42 28.63 6.50
C SER A 60 -1.94 28.36 5.07
N VAL A 61 -1.47 27.28 4.44
CA VAL A 61 -1.88 26.85 3.10
C VAL A 61 -3.35 26.41 3.14
N VAL A 62 -3.75 25.46 3.99
CA VAL A 62 -5.14 24.95 4.03
C VAL A 62 -6.18 26.00 4.48
N LYS A 63 -5.75 27.08 5.12
CA LYS A 63 -6.63 28.22 5.41
C LYS A 63 -7.01 29.01 4.15
N THR A 64 -6.13 29.03 3.16
CA THR A 64 -6.30 29.84 1.94
C THR A 64 -6.66 28.96 0.74
N LEU A 65 -5.95 27.86 0.56
CA LEU A 65 -6.26 26.87 -0.47
C LEU A 65 -7.23 25.83 0.09
N LYS A 66 -8.49 25.89 -0.33
CA LYS A 66 -9.45 24.83 -0.05
C LYS A 66 -9.17 23.64 -0.95
N CYS A 67 -9.43 22.45 -0.44
CA CYS A 67 -9.23 21.21 -1.18
C CYS A 67 -7.74 20.95 -1.58
N HIS A 68 -6.79 21.51 -0.85
CA HIS A 68 -5.36 21.17 -1.04
C HIS A 68 -5.03 19.92 -0.21
N PHE A 69 -5.35 18.77 -0.76
CA PHE A 69 -5.28 17.49 -0.02
C PHE A 69 -3.86 17.04 0.30
N GLU A 70 -2.87 17.38 -0.52
CA GLU A 70 -1.45 17.19 -0.20
C GLU A 70 -1.10 17.78 1.18
N SER A 71 -1.56 19.01 1.46
CA SER A 71 -1.32 19.63 2.78
C SER A 71 -2.08 18.96 3.91
N TYR A 72 -3.28 18.44 3.66
CA TYR A 72 -4.02 17.68 4.67
C TYR A 72 -3.32 16.35 4.97
N ASN A 73 -2.89 15.61 3.94
CA ASN A 73 -2.17 14.36 4.09
C ASN A 73 -0.87 14.58 4.90
N SER A 74 -0.05 15.57 4.52
CA SER A 74 1.18 15.91 5.25
C SER A 74 0.92 16.34 6.71
N LEU A 75 -0.15 17.09 6.98
CA LEU A 75 -0.53 17.46 8.35
C LEU A 75 -0.96 16.24 9.18
N ILE A 76 -1.64 15.27 8.55
CA ILE A 76 -2.03 14.01 9.20
C ILE A 76 -0.77 13.23 9.58
N ASP A 77 0.19 13.07 8.65
CA ASP A 77 1.44 12.35 8.89
C ASP A 77 2.24 12.97 10.04
N ILE A 78 2.38 14.31 10.06
CA ILE A 78 3.02 15.03 11.17
C ILE A 78 2.29 14.75 12.50
N ALA A 79 0.96 14.83 12.51
CA ALA A 79 0.17 14.63 13.71
C ALA A 79 0.22 13.18 14.22
N LEU A 80 0.23 12.19 13.31
CA LEU A 80 0.40 10.77 13.62
C LEU A 80 1.80 10.52 14.20
N GLY A 81 2.86 11.04 13.58
CA GLY A 81 4.22 10.96 14.09
C GLY A 81 4.41 11.58 15.49
N GLN A 82 3.57 12.55 15.84
CA GLN A 82 3.50 13.16 17.17
C GLN A 82 2.59 12.41 18.16
N GLY A 83 1.89 11.35 17.76
CA GLY A 83 0.90 10.63 18.55
C GLY A 83 -0.35 11.45 18.89
N ASN A 84 -0.62 12.56 18.16
CA ASN A 84 -1.69 13.52 18.49
C ASN A 84 -3.01 13.18 17.77
N GLN A 85 -3.73 12.19 18.29
CA GLN A 85 -4.99 11.72 17.72
C GLN A 85 -6.10 12.79 17.65
N LEU A 86 -6.12 13.73 18.61
CA LEU A 86 -7.09 14.82 18.59
C LEU A 86 -6.85 15.75 17.38
N LYS A 87 -5.58 16.03 17.08
CA LYS A 87 -5.19 16.86 15.94
C LYS A 87 -5.51 16.15 14.63
N VAL A 88 -5.17 14.88 14.50
CA VAL A 88 -5.57 14.03 13.35
C VAL A 88 -7.08 14.12 13.13
N SER A 89 -7.88 13.97 14.20
CA SER A 89 -9.33 14.08 14.16
C SER A 89 -9.83 15.42 13.60
N ASN A 90 -9.20 16.52 14.01
CA ASN A 90 -9.58 17.85 13.58
C ASN A 90 -9.22 18.11 12.11
N ILE A 91 -8.06 17.60 11.66
CA ILE A 91 -7.63 17.71 10.26
C ILE A 91 -8.61 16.96 9.35
N PHE A 92 -8.98 15.71 9.69
CA PHE A 92 -9.97 14.97 8.93
C PHE A 92 -11.34 15.67 8.87
N LYS A 93 -11.83 16.21 9.99
CA LYS A 93 -13.08 16.98 10.01
C LYS A 93 -13.06 18.22 9.10
N GLN A 94 -11.89 18.85 8.96
CA GLN A 94 -11.73 20.00 8.08
C GLN A 94 -11.66 19.56 6.62
N GLY A 95 -10.85 18.56 6.31
CA GLY A 95 -10.69 18.03 4.95
C GLY A 95 -11.99 17.37 4.43
N GLU A 96 -12.77 16.71 5.30
CA GLU A 96 -14.09 16.15 4.93
C GLU A 96 -15.04 17.23 4.41
N LYS A 97 -15.01 18.44 4.95
CA LYS A 97 -15.79 19.57 4.40
C LYS A 97 -15.31 19.98 3.01
N ASP A 98 -13.99 19.94 2.79
CA ASP A 98 -13.40 20.23 1.50
C ASP A 98 -13.69 19.12 0.47
N VAL A 99 -13.78 17.85 0.90
CA VAL A 99 -14.28 16.73 0.07
C VAL A 99 -15.71 17.01 -0.39
N GLN A 100 -16.60 17.41 0.52
CA GLN A 100 -17.99 17.73 0.16
C GLN A 100 -18.08 18.86 -0.87
N LEU A 101 -17.23 19.90 -0.78
CA LEU A 101 -17.19 20.97 -1.77
C LEU A 101 -16.88 20.46 -3.19
N ILE A 102 -16.05 19.42 -3.33
CA ILE A 102 -15.78 18.80 -4.63
C ILE A 102 -16.99 17.99 -5.08
N LEU A 103 -17.52 17.15 -4.20
CA LEU A 103 -18.62 16.23 -4.52
C LEU A 103 -19.90 16.98 -4.92
N GLU A 104 -20.19 18.14 -4.32
CA GLU A 104 -21.34 19.00 -4.67
C GLU A 104 -21.29 19.52 -6.11
N ASN A 105 -20.11 19.53 -6.74
CA ASN A 105 -19.90 19.99 -8.11
C ASN A 105 -19.81 18.84 -9.12
N LEU A 106 -19.90 17.60 -8.69
CA LEU A 106 -19.89 16.40 -9.54
C LEU A 106 -21.32 15.87 -9.77
N LYS A 107 -21.55 15.35 -10.96
CA LYS A 107 -22.75 14.58 -11.25
C LYS A 107 -22.54 13.10 -10.87
N SER A 108 -23.61 12.33 -10.97
CA SER A 108 -23.57 10.91 -10.60
C SER A 108 -22.63 10.06 -11.47
N GLU A 109 -22.41 10.43 -12.70
CA GLU A 109 -21.56 9.73 -13.68
C GLU A 109 -20.12 10.26 -13.73
N ASP A 110 -19.81 11.34 -13.00
CA ASP A 110 -18.50 11.98 -13.05
C ASP A 110 -17.47 11.18 -12.21
N MET A 111 -16.24 11.09 -12.74
CA MET A 111 -15.12 10.35 -12.16
C MET A 111 -13.94 11.27 -11.88
N ILE A 112 -13.19 10.93 -10.84
CA ILE A 112 -11.91 11.53 -10.47
C ILE A 112 -10.87 10.40 -10.47
N CYS A 113 -10.27 10.12 -11.63
CA CYS A 113 -9.44 8.94 -11.82
C CYS A 113 -8.02 9.10 -11.26
N TRP A 114 -7.48 8.03 -10.68
CA TRP A 114 -6.11 7.94 -10.15
C TRP A 114 -5.01 8.17 -11.19
N LYS A 115 -5.26 7.81 -12.44
CA LYS A 115 -4.30 8.01 -13.54
C LYS A 115 -3.85 9.48 -13.70
N TYR A 116 -4.64 10.43 -13.23
CA TYR A 116 -4.27 11.84 -13.22
C TYR A 116 -3.60 12.21 -11.88
N GLY A 117 -2.32 12.59 -11.95
CA GLY A 117 -1.51 12.87 -10.77
C GLY A 117 -2.12 13.89 -9.80
N SER A 118 -2.77 14.94 -10.32
CA SER A 118 -3.43 15.96 -9.50
C SER A 118 -4.62 15.47 -8.68
N ASN A 119 -5.16 14.29 -8.99
CA ASN A 119 -6.29 13.69 -8.29
C ASN A 119 -5.85 12.80 -7.11
N ARG A 120 -4.61 12.33 -7.12
CA ARG A 120 -4.14 11.28 -6.20
C ARG A 120 -4.26 11.68 -4.74
N ASP A 121 -3.90 12.89 -4.39
CA ASP A 121 -3.96 13.34 -3.00
C ASP A 121 -5.38 13.46 -2.47
N PHE A 122 -6.33 13.85 -3.33
CA PHE A 122 -7.75 13.81 -3.01
C PHE A 122 -8.22 12.38 -2.74
N LEU A 123 -7.92 11.45 -3.65
CA LEU A 123 -8.33 10.06 -3.52
C LEU A 123 -7.68 9.40 -2.29
N THR A 124 -6.38 9.67 -2.05
CA THR A 124 -5.67 9.22 -0.84
C THR A 124 -6.30 9.75 0.44
N PHE A 125 -6.67 11.04 0.45
CA PHE A 125 -7.34 11.62 1.63
C PHE A 125 -8.69 10.95 1.89
N VAL A 126 -9.49 10.72 0.85
CA VAL A 126 -10.80 10.05 0.98
C VAL A 126 -10.64 8.60 1.42
N TYR A 127 -9.63 7.88 0.90
CA TYR A 127 -9.28 6.54 1.37
C TYR A 127 -8.95 6.52 2.86
N ASN A 128 -8.04 7.38 3.30
CA ASN A 128 -7.66 7.52 4.70
C ASN A 128 -8.84 7.92 5.61
N LEU A 129 -9.78 8.69 5.09
CA LEU A 129 -11.02 9.02 5.81
C LEU A 129 -11.90 7.78 6.00
N GLY A 130 -11.96 6.87 5.01
CA GLY A 130 -12.63 5.58 5.11
C GLY A 130 -11.99 4.68 6.17
N VAL A 131 -10.67 4.46 6.06
CA VAL A 131 -9.88 3.66 7.01
C VAL A 131 -10.05 4.18 8.45
N ARG A 132 -10.00 5.50 8.62
CA ARG A 132 -10.18 6.10 9.93
C ARG A 132 -11.57 5.84 10.52
N ASN A 133 -12.61 5.87 9.70
CA ASN A 133 -13.97 5.55 10.18
C ASN A 133 -14.07 4.08 10.57
N LEU A 134 -13.48 3.17 9.79
CA LEU A 134 -13.40 1.75 10.12
C LEU A 134 -12.72 1.54 11.48
N ASN A 135 -11.51 2.06 11.66
CA ASN A 135 -10.75 1.97 12.91
C ASN A 135 -11.44 2.64 14.12
N ALA A 136 -12.37 3.56 13.88
CA ALA A 136 -13.18 4.19 14.92
C ALA A 136 -14.47 3.41 15.24
N GLY A 137 -14.67 2.20 14.67
CA GLY A 137 -15.86 1.37 14.87
C GLY A 137 -17.09 1.89 14.14
N ASN A 138 -16.91 2.60 13.03
CA ASN A 138 -18.00 3.12 12.19
C ASN A 138 -17.99 2.46 10.79
N PRO A 139 -18.14 1.12 10.68
CA PRO A 139 -18.03 0.42 9.41
C PRO A 139 -19.09 0.84 8.39
N THR A 140 -20.29 1.23 8.82
CA THR A 140 -21.31 1.74 7.92
C THR A 140 -20.85 3.00 7.18
N LYS A 141 -20.22 3.96 7.87
CA LYS A 141 -19.70 5.16 7.25
C LYS A 141 -18.47 4.85 6.38
N ALA A 142 -17.61 3.95 6.80
CA ALA A 142 -16.47 3.47 6.02
C ALA A 142 -16.93 2.86 4.69
N ARG A 143 -17.93 1.97 4.72
CA ARG A 143 -18.56 1.39 3.52
C ARG A 143 -19.01 2.45 2.51
N GLU A 144 -19.72 3.49 2.97
CA GLU A 144 -20.19 4.55 2.07
C GLU A 144 -19.03 5.32 1.42
N ILE A 145 -17.94 5.54 2.17
CA ILE A 145 -16.74 6.22 1.66
C ILE A 145 -16.01 5.34 0.64
N PHE A 146 -15.84 4.05 0.90
CA PHE A 146 -15.18 3.13 -0.03
C PHE A 146 -16.03 2.90 -1.30
N LYS A 147 -17.36 2.77 -1.19
CA LYS A 147 -18.26 2.75 -2.35
C LYS A 147 -18.17 4.03 -3.18
N LEU A 148 -18.05 5.20 -2.54
CA LEU A 148 -17.81 6.46 -3.22
C LEU A 148 -16.48 6.47 -3.98
N LEU A 149 -15.39 6.00 -3.34
CA LEU A 149 -14.08 5.91 -4.00
C LEU A 149 -14.10 5.04 -5.24
N LEU A 150 -14.68 3.85 -5.15
CA LEU A 150 -14.81 2.94 -6.29
C LEU A 150 -15.67 3.52 -7.41
N LYS A 151 -16.67 4.34 -7.08
CA LYS A 151 -17.45 5.07 -8.06
C LYS A 151 -16.64 6.18 -8.74
N LEU A 152 -15.84 6.93 -7.97
CA LEU A 152 -15.00 8.00 -8.50
C LEU A 152 -13.81 7.46 -9.31
N ASN A 153 -13.27 6.33 -8.92
CA ASN A 153 -12.10 5.69 -9.51
C ASN A 153 -12.35 4.19 -9.74
N PRO A 154 -13.13 3.82 -10.78
CA PRO A 154 -13.52 2.43 -11.01
C PRO A 154 -12.38 1.47 -11.34
N SER A 155 -11.22 1.97 -11.78
CA SER A 155 -10.03 1.17 -12.08
C SER A 155 -9.31 0.64 -10.83
N ASP A 156 -9.70 1.13 -9.64
CA ASP A 156 -9.30 0.65 -8.33
C ASP A 156 -7.78 0.47 -8.11
N GLU A 157 -6.97 1.42 -8.58
CA GLU A 157 -5.50 1.37 -8.40
C GLU A 157 -5.06 1.49 -6.93
N GLN A 158 -5.98 1.71 -6.01
CA GLN A 158 -5.73 1.80 -4.56
C GLN A 158 -6.18 0.53 -3.82
N ASP A 159 -6.63 -0.52 -4.52
CA ASP A 159 -7.18 -1.75 -3.93
C ASP A 159 -8.31 -1.49 -2.90
N VAL A 160 -9.15 -0.48 -3.18
CA VAL A 160 -10.28 -0.10 -2.30
C VAL A 160 -11.32 -1.20 -2.20
N SER A 161 -11.46 -2.01 -3.25
CA SER A 161 -12.39 -3.15 -3.26
C SER A 161 -12.06 -4.15 -2.15
N GLU A 162 -10.78 -4.37 -1.83
CA GLU A 162 -10.37 -5.32 -0.81
C GLU A 162 -10.77 -4.85 0.60
N ILE A 163 -10.47 -3.59 0.96
CA ILE A 163 -10.86 -3.05 2.26
C ILE A 163 -12.39 -2.85 2.37
N LEU A 164 -13.07 -2.62 1.24
CA LEU A 164 -14.52 -2.61 1.22
C LEU A 164 -15.11 -3.98 1.56
N VAL A 165 -14.56 -5.06 0.99
CA VAL A 165 -14.98 -6.43 1.29
C VAL A 165 -14.79 -6.76 2.76
N ASP A 166 -13.64 -6.42 3.36
CA ASP A 166 -13.42 -6.58 4.79
C ASP A 166 -14.48 -5.81 5.62
N THR A 167 -14.72 -4.56 5.27
CA THR A 167 -15.78 -3.74 5.89
C THR A 167 -17.18 -4.36 5.76
N LEU A 168 -17.46 -4.99 4.62
CA LEU A 168 -18.75 -5.65 4.38
C LEU A 168 -18.90 -6.96 5.18
N PHE A 169 -17.82 -7.70 5.41
CA PHE A 169 -17.82 -8.84 6.33
C PHE A 169 -18.14 -8.42 7.76
N GLU A 170 -17.53 -7.34 8.27
CA GLU A 170 -17.88 -6.77 9.58
C GLU A 170 -19.38 -6.43 9.67
N LEU A 171 -19.96 -5.91 8.58
CA LEU A 171 -21.38 -5.56 8.48
C LEU A 171 -22.27 -6.76 8.18
N LYS A 172 -21.73 -7.95 7.87
CA LYS A 172 -22.45 -9.14 7.42
C LYS A 172 -23.32 -8.88 6.17
N ASP A 173 -22.84 -7.99 5.29
CA ASP A 173 -23.50 -7.61 4.04
C ASP A 173 -22.97 -8.47 2.88
N TYR A 174 -23.28 -9.77 2.92
CA TYR A 174 -22.76 -10.78 2.01
C TYR A 174 -23.21 -10.59 0.55
N ASP A 175 -24.41 -10.06 0.31
CA ASP A 175 -24.87 -9.77 -1.04
C ASP A 175 -24.03 -8.64 -1.69
N SER A 176 -23.66 -7.62 -0.92
CA SER A 176 -22.75 -6.57 -1.41
C SER A 176 -21.33 -7.08 -1.65
N ILE A 177 -20.84 -8.08 -0.87
CA ILE A 177 -19.53 -8.71 -1.13
C ILE A 177 -19.54 -9.41 -2.49
N ILE A 178 -20.59 -10.16 -2.78
CA ILE A 178 -20.76 -10.83 -4.08
C ILE A 178 -20.77 -9.82 -5.22
N GLU A 179 -21.52 -8.71 -5.08
CA GLU A 179 -21.56 -7.64 -6.07
C GLU A 179 -20.18 -7.04 -6.32
N VAL A 180 -19.41 -6.74 -5.27
CA VAL A 180 -18.04 -6.22 -5.39
C VAL A 180 -17.14 -7.23 -6.09
N ALA A 181 -17.17 -8.49 -5.69
CA ALA A 181 -16.35 -9.54 -6.28
C ALA A 181 -16.69 -9.82 -7.75
N GLU A 182 -17.95 -9.66 -8.17
CA GLU A 182 -18.36 -9.79 -9.58
C GLU A 182 -17.85 -8.62 -10.45
N ASN A 183 -17.73 -7.42 -9.87
CA ASN A 183 -17.39 -6.20 -10.60
C ASN A 183 -15.89 -5.90 -10.68
N TYR A 184 -15.09 -6.42 -9.74
CA TYR A 184 -13.65 -6.14 -9.67
C TYR A 184 -12.82 -7.36 -10.09
N ASP A 185 -11.69 -7.08 -10.72
CA ASP A 185 -10.86 -8.02 -11.48
C ASP A 185 -10.38 -9.22 -10.65
N LYS A 186 -11.04 -10.35 -10.87
CA LYS A 186 -10.75 -11.64 -10.21
C LYS A 186 -9.39 -12.22 -10.65
N ASP A 187 -8.91 -11.86 -11.82
CA ASP A 187 -7.64 -12.38 -12.35
C ASP A 187 -6.43 -11.75 -11.64
N ARG A 188 -6.60 -10.52 -11.14
CA ARG A 188 -5.55 -9.83 -10.39
C ARG A 188 -5.54 -10.12 -8.90
N ASN A 189 -6.71 -10.39 -8.33
CA ASN A 189 -6.86 -10.63 -6.90
C ASN A 189 -7.66 -11.90 -6.61
N PRO A 190 -6.98 -13.06 -6.49
CA PRO A 190 -7.64 -14.33 -6.15
C PRO A 190 -8.46 -14.27 -4.86
N SER A 191 -8.13 -13.37 -3.92
CA SER A 191 -8.87 -13.21 -2.66
C SER A 191 -10.34 -12.86 -2.89
N MET A 192 -10.66 -12.10 -3.96
CA MET A 192 -12.04 -11.77 -4.30
C MET A 192 -12.89 -12.99 -4.59
N ILE A 193 -12.34 -13.99 -5.29
CA ILE A 193 -13.07 -15.23 -5.60
C ILE A 193 -13.38 -16.01 -4.30
N PHE A 194 -12.42 -16.09 -3.39
CA PHE A 194 -12.61 -16.81 -2.12
C PHE A 194 -13.60 -16.08 -1.21
N ASN A 195 -13.60 -14.76 -1.20
CA ASN A 195 -14.57 -13.95 -0.48
C ASN A 195 -16.00 -14.11 -1.06
N GLU A 196 -16.12 -14.22 -2.39
CA GLU A 196 -17.38 -14.53 -3.06
C GLU A 196 -17.88 -15.94 -2.70
N ILE A 197 -17.00 -16.94 -2.76
CA ILE A 197 -17.34 -18.33 -2.38
C ILE A 197 -17.85 -18.39 -0.94
N LEU A 198 -17.12 -17.78 0.00
CA LEU A 198 -17.52 -17.74 1.41
C LEU A 198 -18.87 -17.06 1.60
N SER A 199 -19.07 -15.92 0.95
CA SER A 199 -20.32 -15.17 1.03
C SER A 199 -21.51 -15.96 0.46
N LEU A 200 -21.32 -16.61 -0.69
CA LEU A 200 -22.33 -17.49 -1.30
C LEU A 200 -22.66 -18.68 -0.39
N TYR A 201 -21.65 -19.28 0.25
CA TYR A 201 -21.83 -20.34 1.22
C TYR A 201 -22.69 -19.87 2.40
N ILE A 202 -22.34 -18.75 3.02
CA ILE A 202 -23.03 -18.21 4.20
C ILE A 202 -24.50 -17.91 3.91
N ILE A 203 -24.81 -17.38 2.72
CA ILE A 203 -26.22 -17.10 2.33
C ILE A 203 -26.95 -18.30 1.71
N GLY A 204 -26.32 -19.50 1.71
CA GLY A 204 -26.93 -20.75 1.26
C GLY A 204 -27.03 -20.94 -0.25
N LYS A 205 -26.34 -20.13 -1.08
CA LYS A 205 -26.28 -20.27 -2.54
C LYS A 205 -25.22 -21.29 -2.96
N LEU A 206 -25.30 -22.51 -2.45
CA LEU A 206 -24.27 -23.54 -2.55
C LEU A 206 -23.93 -23.94 -4.00
N ASP A 207 -24.93 -24.01 -4.90
CA ASP A 207 -24.70 -24.36 -6.31
C ASP A 207 -23.78 -23.35 -6.99
N LYS A 208 -23.97 -22.05 -6.72
CA LYS A 208 -23.11 -20.99 -7.25
C LYS A 208 -21.70 -21.06 -6.68
N ALA A 209 -21.58 -21.29 -5.36
CA ALA A 209 -20.30 -21.45 -4.70
C ALA A 209 -19.52 -22.64 -5.28
N THR A 210 -20.18 -23.79 -5.47
CA THR A 210 -19.59 -24.99 -6.11
C THR A 210 -19.14 -24.72 -7.54
N ALA A 211 -19.95 -24.00 -8.33
CA ALA A 211 -19.57 -23.62 -9.69
C ALA A 211 -18.32 -22.74 -9.74
N LEU A 212 -18.19 -21.79 -8.80
CA LEU A 212 -16.97 -20.98 -8.69
C LEU A 212 -15.76 -21.82 -8.32
N ILE A 213 -15.89 -22.71 -7.33
CA ILE A 213 -14.82 -23.62 -6.92
C ILE A 213 -14.34 -24.48 -8.09
N SER A 214 -15.24 -25.00 -8.90
CA SER A 214 -14.94 -25.85 -10.06
C SER A 214 -14.20 -25.09 -11.17
N ASN A 215 -14.33 -23.78 -11.22
CA ASN A 215 -13.67 -22.91 -12.22
C ASN A 215 -12.38 -22.28 -11.74
N LEU A 216 -11.97 -22.55 -10.49
CA LEU A 216 -10.74 -21.99 -9.95
C LEU A 216 -9.52 -22.53 -10.68
N ASN A 217 -8.55 -21.66 -10.91
CA ASN A 217 -7.24 -22.07 -11.41
C ASN A 217 -6.59 -23.04 -10.42
N SER A 218 -6.17 -24.19 -10.94
CA SER A 218 -5.57 -25.27 -10.14
C SER A 218 -4.37 -24.83 -9.29
N GLU A 219 -3.57 -23.90 -9.79
CA GLU A 219 -2.38 -23.39 -9.09
C GLU A 219 -2.76 -22.54 -7.86
N ASN A 220 -3.68 -21.60 -8.04
CA ASN A 220 -4.20 -20.77 -6.94
C ASN A 220 -4.84 -21.66 -5.86
N MET A 221 -5.62 -22.66 -6.28
CA MET A 221 -6.30 -23.59 -5.38
C MET A 221 -5.32 -24.42 -4.56
N ARG A 222 -4.26 -24.96 -5.17
CA ARG A 222 -3.24 -25.75 -4.47
C ARG A 222 -2.62 -24.98 -3.33
N VAL A 223 -2.24 -23.74 -3.56
CA VAL A 223 -1.63 -22.89 -2.54
C VAL A 223 -2.61 -22.62 -1.39
N TYR A 224 -3.86 -22.32 -1.70
CA TYR A 224 -4.87 -22.07 -0.70
C TYR A 224 -5.20 -23.29 0.17
N LEU A 225 -5.18 -24.48 -0.39
CA LEU A 225 -5.46 -25.70 0.34
C LEU A 225 -4.24 -26.28 1.08
N GLN A 226 -3.03 -26.09 0.56
CA GLN A 226 -1.80 -26.50 1.25
C GLN A 226 -1.62 -25.75 2.57
N LEU A 227 -1.84 -24.44 2.54
CA LEU A 227 -1.64 -23.61 3.72
C LEU A 227 -2.74 -23.84 4.78
N GLU A 228 -3.91 -24.33 4.40
CA GLU A 228 -4.92 -24.77 5.36
C GLU A 228 -4.55 -26.08 6.05
N LYS A 229 -3.88 -27.02 5.35
CA LYS A 229 -3.32 -28.23 6.00
C LYS A 229 -2.25 -27.91 7.03
N GLU A 230 -1.55 -26.82 6.83
CA GLU A 230 -0.50 -26.32 7.69
C GLU A 230 -0.99 -25.26 8.68
N ASN A 231 -2.21 -25.42 9.25
CA ASN A 231 -2.68 -24.56 10.35
C ASN A 231 -1.71 -24.55 11.57
N SER A 232 -0.80 -25.50 11.66
CA SER A 232 0.41 -25.47 12.48
C SER A 232 1.42 -24.42 11.98
N PHE A 233 1.35 -24.01 10.71
CA PHE A 233 2.27 -23.06 10.09
C PHE A 233 2.10 -21.64 10.65
N PHE A 234 0.91 -21.26 11.12
CA PHE A 234 0.67 -19.97 11.77
C PHE A 234 1.31 -19.86 13.16
N GLN A 235 1.73 -20.96 13.75
CA GLN A 235 2.38 -20.99 15.06
C GLN A 235 3.90 -21.14 15.00
N ASP A 236 4.47 -21.53 13.83
CA ASP A 236 5.90 -21.78 13.70
C ASP A 236 6.65 -20.66 12.96
N GLU A 237 7.92 -20.52 13.26
CA GLU A 237 8.85 -19.50 12.72
C GLU A 237 9.04 -19.53 11.19
N ALA A 238 8.46 -20.49 10.48
CA ALA A 238 8.58 -20.67 9.04
C ALA A 238 7.97 -19.54 8.19
N HIS A 239 7.04 -18.75 8.74
CA HIS A 239 6.53 -17.52 8.05
C HIS A 239 7.61 -16.50 7.72
N LYS A 240 8.76 -16.59 8.34
CA LYS A 240 9.88 -15.67 8.18
C LYS A 240 10.53 -15.72 6.79
N TYR A 241 10.19 -16.72 5.96
CA TYR A 241 10.94 -17.03 4.74
C TYR A 241 10.12 -17.06 3.44
N VAL A 242 8.86 -16.65 3.46
CA VAL A 242 8.03 -16.64 2.24
C VAL A 242 8.31 -15.36 1.42
N PRO A 243 8.72 -15.48 0.14
CA PRO A 243 9.01 -14.32 -0.70
C PRO A 243 7.81 -13.38 -0.82
N PHE A 244 8.03 -12.07 -0.70
CA PHE A 244 6.98 -11.04 -0.57
C PHE A 244 5.93 -11.05 -1.70
N ASN A 245 6.29 -11.33 -2.94
CA ASN A 245 5.35 -11.41 -4.07
C ASN A 245 4.99 -12.83 -4.48
N SER A 246 5.37 -13.82 -3.67
CA SER A 246 4.99 -15.20 -3.97
C SER A 246 3.48 -15.40 -3.81
N LEU A 247 2.96 -16.40 -4.50
CA LEU A 247 1.57 -16.84 -4.35
C LEU A 247 1.28 -17.22 -2.89
N GLN A 248 2.27 -17.84 -2.20
CA GLN A 248 2.20 -18.17 -0.80
C GLN A 248 2.04 -16.94 0.11
N ASN A 249 2.78 -15.85 -0.17
CA ASN A 249 2.66 -14.64 0.62
C ASN A 249 1.29 -13.96 0.43
N LYS A 250 0.79 -13.90 -0.80
CA LYS A 250 -0.58 -13.40 -1.08
C LYS A 250 -1.64 -14.20 -0.33
N PHE A 251 -1.44 -15.49 -0.23
CA PHE A 251 -2.34 -16.38 0.50
C PHE A 251 -2.23 -16.19 2.03
N LEU A 252 -1.02 -16.08 2.59
CA LEU A 252 -0.83 -15.77 4.01
C LEU A 252 -1.53 -14.46 4.37
N TYR A 253 -1.34 -13.43 3.55
CA TYR A 253 -2.03 -12.15 3.69
C TYR A 253 -3.56 -12.30 3.64
N TYR A 254 -4.07 -13.13 2.75
CA TYR A 254 -5.51 -13.42 2.70
C TYR A 254 -6.01 -14.06 4.00
N TRP A 255 -5.32 -15.10 4.50
CA TRP A 255 -5.72 -15.76 5.75
C TRP A 255 -5.59 -14.86 6.98
N GLU A 256 -4.57 -14.02 7.04
CA GLU A 256 -4.44 -13.03 8.11
C GLU A 256 -5.64 -12.07 8.15
N ASN A 257 -6.17 -11.68 7.01
CA ASN A 257 -7.27 -10.72 6.93
C ASN A 257 -8.67 -11.39 6.94
N PHE A 258 -8.82 -12.54 6.32
CA PHE A 258 -10.14 -13.16 6.10
C PHE A 258 -10.31 -14.55 6.73
N GLY A 259 -9.27 -15.14 7.27
CA GLY A 259 -9.31 -16.49 7.86
C GLY A 259 -10.27 -16.64 9.03
N GLU A 260 -10.47 -15.57 9.81
CA GLU A 260 -11.43 -15.55 10.91
C GLU A 260 -12.89 -15.70 10.40
N TYR A 261 -13.21 -15.09 9.25
CA TYR A 261 -14.55 -15.23 8.66
C TYR A 261 -14.82 -16.66 8.19
N TRP A 262 -13.81 -17.33 7.60
CA TRP A 262 -13.90 -18.74 7.23
C TRP A 262 -14.08 -19.66 8.45
N SER A 263 -13.30 -19.42 9.49
CA SER A 263 -13.35 -20.22 10.72
C SER A 263 -14.63 -20.04 11.50
N SER A 264 -15.25 -18.86 11.43
CA SER A 264 -16.52 -18.55 12.09
C SER A 264 -17.74 -19.05 11.32
N ALA A 265 -17.64 -19.34 10.04
CA ALA A 265 -18.69 -19.92 9.22
C ALA A 265 -18.67 -21.45 9.33
N GLU A 266 -19.55 -22.00 10.17
CA GLU A 266 -19.61 -23.45 10.44
C GLU A 266 -19.69 -24.27 9.14
N GLY A 267 -18.76 -25.20 8.94
CA GLY A 267 -18.69 -26.09 7.78
C GLY A 267 -18.17 -25.45 6.48
N ALA A 268 -17.81 -24.17 6.47
CA ALA A 268 -17.39 -23.49 5.23
C ALA A 268 -16.06 -24.06 4.67
N LEU A 269 -15.11 -24.37 5.53
CA LEU A 269 -13.84 -24.98 5.13
C LEU A 269 -14.01 -26.41 4.61
N GLU A 270 -14.84 -27.20 5.28
CA GLU A 270 -15.20 -28.55 4.84
C GLU A 270 -15.95 -28.53 3.51
N PHE A 271 -16.84 -27.55 3.31
CA PHE A 271 -17.53 -27.34 2.04
C PHE A 271 -16.52 -27.01 0.94
N LEU A 272 -15.61 -26.07 1.17
CA LEU A 272 -14.57 -25.73 0.21
C LEU A 272 -13.77 -26.96 -0.22
N LYS A 273 -13.22 -27.70 0.76
CA LYS A 273 -12.42 -28.93 0.53
C LYS A 273 -13.19 -29.99 -0.24
N SER A 274 -14.44 -30.22 0.11
CA SER A 274 -15.26 -31.29 -0.49
C SER A 274 -15.63 -31.01 -1.95
N ASN A 275 -15.57 -29.75 -2.38
CA ASN A 275 -15.94 -29.34 -3.74
C ASN A 275 -14.73 -29.04 -4.64
N VAL A 276 -13.50 -29.11 -4.10
CA VAL A 276 -12.30 -28.95 -4.91
C VAL A 276 -12.09 -30.19 -5.77
N PRO A 277 -11.79 -30.06 -7.09
CA PRO A 277 -11.47 -31.20 -7.94
C PRO A 277 -10.30 -32.02 -7.38
N THR A 278 -10.46 -33.34 -7.32
CA THR A 278 -9.47 -34.26 -6.72
C THR A 278 -8.15 -34.31 -7.49
N ASP A 279 -8.16 -34.07 -8.78
CA ASP A 279 -6.99 -33.99 -9.66
C ASP A 279 -6.05 -32.82 -9.31
N ILE A 280 -6.54 -31.82 -8.60
CA ILE A 280 -5.71 -30.72 -8.08
C ILE A 280 -4.74 -31.22 -7.00
N PHE A 281 -5.08 -32.29 -6.28
CA PHE A 281 -4.24 -32.89 -5.25
C PHE A 281 -3.25 -33.94 -5.80
N GLU A 282 -3.49 -34.47 -6.98
CA GLU A 282 -2.55 -35.32 -7.68
C GLU A 282 -1.44 -34.43 -8.27
N ILE A 283 -0.47 -34.08 -7.43
CA ILE A 283 0.80 -33.54 -7.92
C ILE A 283 1.41 -34.70 -8.71
N PRO A 284 1.64 -34.63 -10.05
CA PRO A 284 2.63 -35.49 -10.63
C PRO A 284 3.90 -35.18 -9.83
N GLU A 285 4.45 -36.19 -9.16
CA GLU A 285 5.84 -36.13 -8.72
C GLU A 285 6.63 -35.80 -9.99
N LYS A 286 6.85 -34.51 -10.23
CA LYS A 286 7.90 -34.09 -11.13
C LYS A 286 9.14 -34.61 -10.44
N ASP A 287 9.71 -35.66 -11.05
CA ASP A 287 11.07 -36.09 -10.81
C ASP A 287 11.89 -34.82 -10.53
N GLY A 288 12.54 -34.83 -9.35
CA GLY A 288 13.24 -33.67 -8.85
C GLY A 288 14.18 -33.09 -9.88
N ASP A 289 13.85 -31.94 -10.34
CA ASP A 289 14.73 -30.95 -10.98
C ASP A 289 13.88 -29.88 -11.71
N SER A 290 13.07 -29.06 -11.02
CA SER A 290 12.65 -27.80 -11.64
C SER A 290 11.97 -26.78 -10.73
N ASP A 291 12.04 -26.88 -9.41
CA ASP A 291 11.79 -25.70 -8.55
C ASP A 291 13.10 -24.95 -8.21
N ASN A 292 14.10 -25.11 -9.04
CA ASN A 292 15.01 -24.02 -9.37
C ASN A 292 14.22 -23.06 -10.32
N CYS A 293 13.26 -22.28 -9.81
CA CYS A 293 13.23 -20.88 -10.17
C CYS A 293 14.68 -20.45 -10.01
N HIS A 294 15.38 -20.29 -11.12
CA HIS A 294 16.72 -19.78 -11.12
C HIS A 294 16.71 -18.50 -10.28
N LEU A 295 17.05 -18.63 -9.01
CA LEU A 295 17.65 -17.58 -8.25
C LEU A 295 18.87 -17.24 -9.10
N GLU A 296 18.67 -16.32 -10.08
CA GLU A 296 19.80 -15.79 -10.82
C GLU A 296 20.69 -15.22 -9.75
N ASP A 297 21.77 -15.92 -9.46
CA ASP A 297 22.82 -15.41 -8.60
C ASP A 297 23.21 -14.06 -9.16
N LEU A 298 22.96 -12.98 -8.40
CA LEU A 298 23.30 -11.64 -8.82
C LEU A 298 24.79 -11.61 -9.07
N LYS A 299 25.19 -11.34 -10.32
CA LYS A 299 26.59 -11.05 -10.62
C LYS A 299 26.95 -9.75 -9.95
N THR A 300 27.47 -9.85 -8.74
CA THR A 300 27.89 -8.70 -7.93
C THR A 300 29.40 -8.51 -8.04
N CYS A 301 29.85 -7.27 -7.90
CA CYS A 301 31.26 -6.97 -7.79
C CYS A 301 31.81 -7.30 -6.39
N SER A 302 33.12 -7.36 -6.22
CA SER A 302 33.73 -7.48 -4.90
C SER A 302 33.56 -6.17 -4.09
N ILE A 303 33.63 -6.29 -2.77
CA ILE A 303 33.55 -5.13 -1.86
C ILE A 303 34.74 -4.18 -2.10
N GLU A 304 35.92 -4.73 -2.46
CA GLU A 304 37.11 -3.95 -2.78
C GLU A 304 36.90 -3.09 -4.04
N ALA A 305 36.29 -3.66 -5.09
CA ALA A 305 35.96 -2.90 -6.30
C ALA A 305 34.92 -1.79 -6.01
N PHE A 306 33.98 -2.05 -5.11
CA PHE A 306 33.02 -1.04 -4.66
C PHE A 306 33.71 0.08 -3.86
N GLU A 307 34.67 -0.25 -2.99
CA GLU A 307 35.49 0.74 -2.27
C GLU A 307 36.25 1.66 -3.22
N GLU A 308 36.90 1.10 -4.25
CA GLU A 308 37.60 1.89 -5.27
C GLU A 308 36.64 2.86 -5.99
N ASN A 309 35.46 2.40 -6.37
CA ASN A 309 34.41 3.25 -6.97
C ASN A 309 33.97 4.40 -6.04
N LEU A 310 33.85 4.15 -4.74
CA LEU A 310 33.52 5.20 -3.77
C LEU A 310 34.64 6.24 -3.64
N LYS A 311 35.92 5.80 -3.72
CA LYS A 311 37.09 6.68 -3.72
C LYS A 311 37.15 7.54 -4.99
N GLU A 312 36.88 6.98 -6.16
CA GLU A 312 36.83 7.70 -7.44
C GLU A 312 35.75 8.80 -7.43
N LYS A 313 34.66 8.62 -6.68
CA LYS A 313 33.63 9.64 -6.50
C LYS A 313 33.99 10.76 -5.55
N ASN A 314 35.24 10.81 -5.06
CA ASN A 314 35.76 11.83 -4.14
C ASN A 314 34.90 11.99 -2.86
N LEU A 315 34.32 10.92 -2.33
CA LEU A 315 33.60 10.94 -1.07
C LEU A 315 34.57 11.09 0.10
N LYS A 316 34.07 11.65 1.21
CA LYS A 316 34.85 11.75 2.44
C LYS A 316 35.17 10.34 2.97
N GLU A 317 36.36 10.15 3.53
CA GLU A 317 36.86 8.89 4.06
C GLU A 317 35.88 8.28 5.11
N SER A 318 35.28 9.12 5.97
CA SER A 318 34.25 8.71 6.90
C SER A 318 32.97 8.17 6.24
N THR A 319 32.59 8.74 5.11
CA THR A 319 31.43 8.30 4.32
C THR A 319 31.72 6.98 3.61
N ILE A 320 32.93 6.83 3.05
CA ILE A 320 33.38 5.58 2.44
C ILE A 320 33.35 4.46 3.49
N LYS A 321 33.97 4.71 4.67
CA LYS A 321 33.96 3.75 5.77
C LYS A 321 32.54 3.36 6.20
N GLU A 322 31.62 4.33 6.30
CA GLU A 322 30.23 4.05 6.65
C GLU A 322 29.54 3.14 5.60
N HIS A 323 29.80 3.34 4.31
CA HIS A 323 29.28 2.46 3.26
C HIS A 323 29.89 1.06 3.33
N LEU A 324 31.19 0.94 3.57
CA LEU A 324 31.85 -0.36 3.71
C LEU A 324 31.35 -1.12 4.94
N ASP A 325 31.24 -0.48 6.08
CA ASP A 325 30.67 -1.07 7.30
C ASP A 325 29.22 -1.54 7.10
N ASN A 326 28.43 -0.79 6.29
CA ASN A 326 27.07 -1.15 5.97
C ASN A 326 26.97 -2.33 5.01
N ILE A 327 27.81 -2.39 3.96
CA ILE A 327 27.74 -3.46 2.97
C ILE A 327 28.32 -4.78 3.52
N ALA A 328 29.32 -4.72 4.40
CA ALA A 328 29.88 -5.89 5.07
C ALA A 328 28.83 -6.71 5.85
N ILE A 329 27.78 -6.06 6.32
CA ILE A 329 26.65 -6.73 6.99
C ILE A 329 25.98 -7.74 6.03
N PHE A 330 26.01 -7.49 4.73
CA PHE A 330 25.34 -8.27 3.69
C PHE A 330 26.31 -9.14 2.89
N GLU A 331 27.62 -9.15 3.18
CA GLU A 331 28.65 -9.77 2.35
C GLU A 331 28.30 -11.20 1.90
N GLU A 332 27.87 -12.04 2.82
CA GLU A 332 27.48 -13.44 2.54
C GLU A 332 26.16 -13.57 1.76
N THR A 333 25.40 -12.49 1.63
CA THR A 333 24.07 -12.48 1.02
C THR A 333 24.00 -11.70 -0.28
N LEU A 334 25.06 -10.99 -0.67
CA LEU A 334 25.06 -10.07 -1.81
C LEU A 334 24.73 -10.71 -3.16
N SER A 335 24.94 -12.02 -3.29
CA SER A 335 24.62 -12.77 -4.50
C SER A 335 23.13 -13.10 -4.65
N SER A 336 22.30 -12.86 -3.63
CA SER A 336 20.87 -13.21 -3.64
C SER A 336 20.01 -12.07 -3.11
N LYS A 337 19.11 -11.57 -3.97
CA LYS A 337 18.13 -10.52 -3.65
C LYS A 337 17.26 -10.91 -2.44
N GLU A 338 16.81 -12.15 -2.39
CA GLU A 338 15.97 -12.70 -1.33
C GLU A 338 16.71 -12.75 0.01
N LYS A 339 17.92 -13.27 0.03
CA LYS A 339 18.74 -13.30 1.26
C LYS A 339 19.03 -11.91 1.81
N ILE A 340 19.20 -10.91 0.95
CA ILE A 340 19.37 -9.52 1.40
C ILE A 340 18.09 -8.99 2.03
N LYS A 341 16.93 -9.26 1.44
CA LYS A 341 15.64 -8.88 2.01
C LYS A 341 15.43 -9.52 3.39
N GLU A 342 15.67 -10.80 3.51
CA GLU A 342 15.63 -11.54 4.78
C GLU A 342 16.54 -10.90 5.84
N LYS A 343 17.76 -10.59 5.45
CA LYS A 343 18.73 -9.96 6.34
C LYS A 343 18.27 -8.57 6.79
N LEU A 344 17.69 -7.76 5.90
CA LEU A 344 17.10 -6.46 6.25
C LEU A 344 15.95 -6.59 7.24
N VAL A 345 15.05 -7.54 7.02
CA VAL A 345 13.93 -7.83 7.93
C VAL A 345 14.45 -8.29 9.29
N PHE A 346 15.46 -9.18 9.32
CA PHE A 346 16.08 -9.64 10.55
C PHE A 346 16.67 -8.46 11.36
N ILE A 347 17.49 -7.63 10.72
CA ILE A 347 18.14 -6.47 11.35
C ILE A 347 17.06 -5.50 11.88
N PHE A 348 15.97 -5.33 11.15
CA PHE A 348 14.85 -4.49 11.57
C PHE A 348 14.18 -5.02 12.84
N ARG A 349 13.94 -6.33 12.94
CA ARG A 349 13.35 -6.98 14.13
C ARG A 349 14.24 -6.90 15.38
N GLU A 350 15.56 -6.83 15.20
CA GLU A 350 16.52 -6.58 16.28
C GLU A 350 16.46 -5.15 16.85
N GLY A 351 15.52 -4.32 16.40
CA GLY A 351 15.27 -2.98 16.95
C GLY A 351 16.15 -1.88 16.39
N ILE A 352 16.52 -1.98 15.10
CA ILE A 352 17.27 -0.94 14.42
C ILE A 352 16.47 0.37 14.29
N SER A 353 17.14 1.52 14.40
CA SER A 353 16.50 2.82 14.21
C SER A 353 16.14 3.08 12.73
N LYS A 354 15.09 3.89 12.49
CA LYS A 354 14.70 4.34 11.14
C LYS A 354 15.88 4.92 10.35
N SER A 355 16.68 5.77 11.00
CA SER A 355 17.88 6.37 10.38
C SER A 355 18.89 5.31 9.93
N ARG A 356 19.12 4.28 10.76
CA ARG A 356 20.06 3.21 10.42
C ARG A 356 19.54 2.34 9.27
N LEU A 357 18.25 2.01 9.25
CA LEU A 357 17.62 1.26 8.15
C LEU A 357 17.73 2.02 6.82
N ASN A 358 17.46 3.33 6.82
CA ASN A 358 17.61 4.17 5.65
C ASN A 358 19.05 4.15 5.10
N LYS A 359 20.05 4.20 5.97
CA LYS A 359 21.48 4.14 5.58
C LYS A 359 21.84 2.80 4.97
N LEU A 360 21.37 1.68 5.53
CA LEU A 360 21.60 0.35 4.97
C LEU A 360 21.02 0.21 3.57
N VAL A 361 19.75 0.60 3.37
CA VAL A 361 19.10 0.52 2.05
C VAL A 361 19.77 1.49 1.04
N THR A 362 20.19 2.67 1.48
CA THR A 362 20.93 3.60 0.63
C THR A 362 22.25 2.99 0.16
N THR A 363 23.00 2.35 1.05
CA THR A 363 24.25 1.66 0.71
C THR A 363 24.03 0.51 -0.27
N LEU A 364 23.03 -0.35 -0.03
CA LEU A 364 22.66 -1.43 -0.95
C LEU A 364 22.31 -0.90 -2.34
N ASN A 365 21.52 0.16 -2.42
CA ASN A 365 21.18 0.79 -3.70
C ASN A 365 22.41 1.35 -4.44
N GLN A 366 23.39 1.91 -3.72
CA GLN A 366 24.64 2.38 -4.33
C GLN A 366 25.51 1.22 -4.82
N TYR A 367 25.61 0.15 -4.03
CA TYR A 367 26.34 -1.05 -4.39
C TYR A 367 25.77 -1.71 -5.65
N PHE A 368 24.45 -1.90 -5.72
CA PHE A 368 23.81 -2.51 -6.89
C PHE A 368 23.87 -1.63 -8.13
N ARG A 369 23.79 -0.30 -8.01
CA ARG A 369 24.01 0.61 -9.14
C ARG A 369 25.42 0.53 -9.72
N PHE A 370 26.36 0.10 -8.93
CA PHE A 370 27.74 -0.12 -9.38
C PHE A 370 27.94 -1.53 -9.94
N SER A 371 27.30 -2.54 -9.32
CA SER A 371 27.56 -3.96 -9.60
C SER A 371 26.72 -4.53 -10.75
N ILE A 372 25.55 -3.99 -11.03
CA ILE A 372 24.60 -4.57 -11.98
C ILE A 372 24.53 -3.74 -13.25
N GLU A 373 24.94 -4.36 -14.37
CA GLU A 373 24.95 -3.75 -15.70
C GLU A 373 23.54 -3.74 -16.34
N ASP A 374 22.71 -4.73 -16.06
CA ASP A 374 21.34 -4.81 -16.54
C ASP A 374 20.47 -3.75 -15.87
N LYS A 375 20.05 -2.76 -16.68
CA LYS A 375 19.30 -1.60 -16.19
C LYS A 375 17.88 -1.94 -15.74
N ASP A 376 17.27 -2.97 -16.29
CA ASP A 376 15.89 -3.32 -15.95
C ASP A 376 15.86 -4.18 -14.68
N LEU A 377 16.79 -5.13 -14.54
CA LEU A 377 17.02 -5.84 -13.28
C LEU A 377 17.41 -4.88 -12.14
N LEU A 378 18.26 -3.90 -12.42
CA LEU A 378 18.64 -2.90 -11.44
C LEU A 378 17.45 -2.06 -10.96
N LYS A 379 16.57 -1.63 -11.87
CA LYS A 379 15.34 -0.89 -11.51
C LYS A 379 14.43 -1.72 -10.62
N GLU A 380 14.24 -2.99 -10.95
CA GLU A 380 13.45 -3.94 -10.18
C GLU A 380 13.99 -4.06 -8.75
N ILE A 381 15.28 -4.34 -8.60
CA ILE A 381 15.94 -4.51 -7.28
C ILE A 381 15.82 -3.24 -6.43
N ILE A 382 16.09 -2.06 -7.01
CA ILE A 382 15.97 -0.79 -6.28
C ILE A 382 14.52 -0.53 -5.85
N PHE A 383 13.57 -0.82 -6.71
CA PHE A 383 12.14 -0.67 -6.41
C PHE A 383 11.72 -1.59 -5.26
N GLU A 384 12.12 -2.86 -5.28
CA GLU A 384 11.79 -3.82 -4.23
C GLU A 384 12.39 -3.44 -2.88
N PHE A 385 13.66 -3.02 -2.83
CA PHE A 385 14.27 -2.59 -1.56
C PHE A 385 13.66 -1.31 -1.01
N ARG A 386 13.21 -0.41 -1.88
CA ARG A 386 12.49 0.78 -1.46
C ARG A 386 11.15 0.39 -0.82
N ASN A 387 10.37 -0.45 -1.48
CA ASN A 387 9.08 -0.90 -0.98
C ASN A 387 9.24 -1.66 0.34
N LEU A 388 10.21 -2.57 0.44
CA LEU A 388 10.50 -3.28 1.68
C LEU A 388 10.83 -2.31 2.82
N LYS A 389 11.70 -1.34 2.56
CA LYS A 389 12.06 -0.31 3.54
C LYS A 389 10.82 0.48 4.00
N ASP A 390 9.99 0.92 3.07
CA ASP A 390 8.82 1.74 3.38
C ASP A 390 7.79 0.94 4.18
N ASN A 391 7.60 -0.34 3.88
CA ASN A 391 6.78 -1.26 4.67
C ASN A 391 7.33 -1.47 6.09
N LEU A 392 8.64 -1.71 6.23
CA LEU A 392 9.27 -1.85 7.53
C LEU A 392 9.14 -0.55 8.37
N LEU A 393 9.30 0.61 7.75
CA LEU A 393 9.15 1.90 8.42
C LEU A 393 7.70 2.19 8.83
N SER A 394 6.72 1.73 8.07
CA SER A 394 5.30 1.89 8.41
C SER A 394 4.86 1.01 9.60
N SER A 395 5.60 -0.07 9.86
CA SER A 395 5.33 -0.98 10.99
C SER A 395 5.98 -0.53 12.31
N MET A 396 6.78 0.55 12.30
CA MET A 396 7.34 1.20 13.50
C MET A 396 6.38 2.25 14.07
#